data_664f88dd79773bac0132d773f8079c22
#
_entry.id   664f88dd79773bac0132d773f8079c22
#
_cell.length_a   1.000
_cell.length_b   1.000
_cell.length_c   1.000
_cell.angle_alpha   90.00
_cell.angle_beta   90.00
_cell.angle_gamma   90.00
#
_symmetry.space_group_name_H-M   'P 1'
#
loop_
_entity.id
_entity.type
_entity.pdbx_description
1 polymer ?
#
loop_
_entity_poly.entity_id
_entity_poly.type
_entity_poly.pdbx_seq_one_letter_code
_entity_poly.pdbx_strand_id
1 'polypeptide(L)'
;MRNILLLLSLLILISCGEQTLPKPKAYLSLQYPNLGYNILNQNTPYTFDVAKTATIKSLPNNWLKIKYPALKASIDITYRPINNNLQELLIEAEKLVLEHTVKADHISWRDYADSDKKVYGKMCEISGNAASQIQFHVTDSTNHFLKGSLFFYTKPNYDSILPAVEYIKKDMIQMLETLKWKE
;
A
#
# COMPACT_ATOMS: atom_id res chain seq x y z
N MET A 1 33.50 63.55 -8.23
CA MET A 1 32.36 63.02 -9.04
C MET A 1 32.69 61.68 -9.71
N ARG A 2 33.85 61.49 -10.34
CA ARG A 2 34.24 60.24 -11.05
C ARG A 2 34.30 59.03 -10.10
N ASN A 3 34.76 59.18 -8.86
CA ASN A 3 34.86 58.07 -7.87
C ASN A 3 33.51 57.67 -7.29
N ILE A 4 32.55 58.61 -7.20
CA ILE A 4 31.19 58.32 -6.74
C ILE A 4 30.39 57.51 -7.78
N LEU A 5 30.61 57.78 -9.07
CA LEU A 5 29.99 57.02 -10.17
C LEU A 5 30.51 55.58 -10.22
N LEU A 6 31.81 55.37 -9.95
CA LEU A 6 32.40 54.03 -9.87
C LEU A 6 31.88 53.20 -8.67
N LEU A 7 31.66 53.86 -7.52
CA LEU A 7 31.07 53.22 -6.36
C LEU A 7 29.59 52.83 -6.58
N LEU A 8 28.83 53.68 -7.26
CA LEU A 8 27.45 53.43 -7.62
C LEU A 8 27.29 52.30 -8.64
N SER A 9 28.21 52.17 -9.59
CA SER A 9 28.20 51.09 -10.56
C SER A 9 28.56 49.73 -9.94
N LEU A 10 29.39 49.72 -8.89
CA LEU A 10 29.78 48.49 -8.17
C LEU A 10 28.63 47.93 -7.32
N LEU A 11 27.76 48.80 -6.82
CA LEU A 11 26.57 48.40 -6.04
C LEU A 11 25.49 47.70 -6.87
N ILE A 12 25.44 47.97 -8.18
CA ILE A 12 24.45 47.36 -9.08
C ILE A 12 24.80 45.89 -9.42
N LEU A 13 26.05 45.46 -9.23
CA LEU A 13 26.53 44.09 -9.52
C LEU A 13 26.25 43.09 -8.41
N ILE A 14 25.68 43.50 -7.24
CA ILE A 14 25.38 42.62 -6.10
C ILE A 14 23.94 42.10 -6.13
N SER A 15 23.15 42.49 -7.14
CA SER A 15 21.74 42.06 -7.23
C SER A 15 21.59 40.75 -8.02
N CYS A 16 20.96 39.82 -7.44
CA CYS A 16 20.38 38.55 -7.90
C CYS A 16 21.19 37.29 -7.61
N GLY A 17 21.13 36.86 -6.36
CA GLY A 17 21.04 35.44 -6.09
C GLY A 17 19.57 35.02 -6.10
N GLU A 18 19.02 34.59 -7.24
CA GLU A 18 17.74 33.89 -7.22
C GLU A 18 17.90 32.64 -6.33
N GLN A 19 17.16 32.62 -5.23
CA GLN A 19 16.96 31.37 -4.47
C GLN A 19 16.27 30.40 -5.41
N THR A 20 17.03 29.50 -6.00
CA THR A 20 16.46 28.36 -6.74
C THR A 20 15.69 27.50 -5.74
N LEU A 21 14.37 27.71 -5.67
CA LEU A 21 13.48 26.80 -4.95
C LEU A 21 13.71 25.39 -5.53
N PRO A 22 13.94 24.39 -4.67
CA PRO A 22 14.04 23.00 -5.13
C PRO A 22 12.79 22.68 -5.93
N LYS A 23 12.93 22.25 -7.18
CA LYS A 23 11.81 21.79 -7.99
C LYS A 23 11.13 20.64 -7.22
N PRO A 24 9.81 20.66 -7.08
CA PRO A 24 9.10 19.52 -6.48
C PRO A 24 9.48 18.26 -7.28
N LYS A 25 9.72 17.16 -6.54
CA LYS A 25 10.04 15.87 -7.17
C LYS A 25 8.95 15.54 -8.17
N ALA A 26 9.28 15.43 -9.46
CA ALA A 26 8.32 15.03 -10.48
C ALA A 26 8.09 13.51 -10.33
N TYR A 27 6.86 13.13 -10.08
CA TYR A 27 6.44 11.73 -10.19
C TYR A 27 6.21 11.40 -11.67
N LEU A 28 6.57 10.18 -12.08
CA LEU A 28 6.17 9.66 -13.38
C LEU A 28 4.63 9.63 -13.43
N SER A 29 4.03 10.44 -14.30
CA SER A 29 2.60 10.40 -14.57
C SER A 29 2.29 9.15 -15.39
N LEU A 30 2.22 8.00 -14.72
CA LEU A 30 1.81 6.75 -15.33
C LEU A 30 0.30 6.79 -15.58
N GLN A 31 -0.12 6.44 -16.79
CA GLN A 31 -1.53 6.20 -17.07
C GLN A 31 -1.89 4.81 -16.54
N TYR A 32 -2.65 4.79 -15.48
CA TYR A 32 -3.17 3.52 -14.94
C TYR A 32 -4.47 3.14 -15.65
N PRO A 33 -4.71 1.85 -15.93
CA PRO A 33 -5.98 1.37 -16.46
C PRO A 33 -7.15 1.82 -15.55
N ASN A 34 -8.32 2.02 -16.17
CA ASN A 34 -9.53 2.26 -15.39
C ASN A 34 -9.80 1.07 -14.46
N LEU A 35 -10.24 1.37 -13.24
CA LEU A 35 -10.61 0.35 -12.28
C LEU A 35 -11.77 -0.50 -12.82
N GLY A 36 -11.65 -1.79 -12.66
CA GLY A 36 -12.69 -2.74 -13.01
C GLY A 36 -12.42 -4.06 -12.29
N TYR A 37 -13.47 -4.72 -11.84
CA TYR A 37 -13.36 -5.86 -10.95
C TYR A 37 -14.10 -7.07 -11.49
N ASN A 38 -13.66 -8.25 -11.06
CA ASN A 38 -14.35 -9.52 -11.19
C ASN A 38 -14.42 -10.17 -9.80
N ILE A 39 -15.46 -10.92 -9.54
CA ILE A 39 -15.55 -11.73 -8.32
C ILE A 39 -14.47 -12.81 -8.36
N LEU A 40 -13.77 -13.01 -7.25
CA LEU A 40 -12.80 -14.08 -7.09
C LEU A 40 -13.46 -15.45 -7.31
N ASN A 41 -13.06 -16.14 -8.38
CA ASN A 41 -13.54 -17.48 -8.73
C ASN A 41 -12.48 -18.52 -8.38
N GLN A 42 -12.30 -18.78 -7.10
CA GLN A 42 -11.38 -19.78 -6.56
C GLN A 42 -12.09 -20.61 -5.47
N ASN A 43 -11.65 -21.84 -5.31
CA ASN A 43 -12.16 -22.71 -4.24
C ASN A 43 -11.45 -22.34 -2.91
N THR A 44 -11.89 -21.24 -2.31
CA THR A 44 -11.37 -20.70 -1.04
C THR A 44 -12.54 -20.44 -0.09
N PRO A 45 -12.33 -20.46 1.24
CA PRO A 45 -13.38 -20.18 2.25
C PRO A 45 -13.75 -18.70 2.32
N TYR A 46 -13.35 -17.91 1.35
CA TYR A 46 -13.65 -16.50 1.21
C TYR A 46 -13.78 -16.11 -0.26
N THR A 47 -14.40 -14.98 -0.53
CA THR A 47 -14.46 -14.35 -1.85
C THR A 47 -14.43 -12.84 -1.70
N PHE A 48 -13.96 -12.16 -2.71
CA PHE A 48 -13.93 -10.70 -2.84
C PHE A 48 -13.75 -10.30 -4.29
N ASP A 49 -13.84 -9.02 -4.59
CA ASP A 49 -13.57 -8.49 -5.92
C ASP A 49 -12.06 -8.39 -6.17
N VAL A 50 -11.63 -8.79 -7.38
CA VAL A 50 -10.25 -8.71 -7.83
C VAL A 50 -10.16 -7.86 -9.09
N ALA A 51 -9.16 -6.99 -9.17
CA ALA A 51 -8.95 -6.15 -10.34
C ALA A 51 -8.80 -6.99 -11.62
N LYS A 52 -9.47 -6.58 -12.70
CA LYS A 52 -9.40 -7.26 -14.02
C LYS A 52 -7.98 -7.28 -14.60
N THR A 53 -7.15 -6.34 -14.21
CA THR A 53 -5.75 -6.23 -14.65
C THR A 53 -4.80 -7.15 -13.89
N ALA A 54 -5.28 -7.75 -12.80
CA ALA A 54 -4.49 -8.66 -11.99
C ALA A 54 -4.62 -10.12 -12.46
N THR A 55 -3.59 -10.91 -12.19
CA THR A 55 -3.59 -12.36 -12.39
C THR A 55 -3.49 -13.07 -11.05
N ILE A 56 -4.28 -14.15 -10.88
CA ILE A 56 -4.39 -14.87 -9.62
C ILE A 56 -3.58 -16.16 -9.72
N LYS A 57 -2.73 -16.40 -8.72
CA LYS A 57 -2.07 -17.68 -8.51
C LYS A 57 -2.53 -18.27 -7.18
N SER A 58 -3.22 -19.41 -7.22
CA SER A 58 -3.58 -20.17 -6.03
C SER A 58 -2.34 -20.87 -5.45
N LEU A 59 -2.28 -20.92 -4.14
CA LEU A 59 -1.23 -21.55 -3.34
C LEU A 59 -1.87 -22.53 -2.35
N PRO A 60 -1.10 -23.43 -1.73
CA PRO A 60 -1.61 -24.29 -0.66
C PRO A 60 -2.27 -23.51 0.48
N ASN A 61 -3.09 -24.16 1.29
CA ASN A 61 -3.75 -23.59 2.49
C ASN A 61 -4.71 -22.43 2.18
N ASN A 62 -5.33 -22.40 1.00
CA ASN A 62 -6.23 -21.32 0.55
C ASN A 62 -5.53 -19.95 0.46
N TRP A 63 -4.22 -19.93 0.29
CA TRP A 63 -3.47 -18.71 0.05
C TRP A 63 -3.54 -18.31 -1.43
N LEU A 64 -3.43 -17.01 -1.68
CA LEU A 64 -3.42 -16.48 -3.05
C LEU A 64 -2.27 -15.49 -3.22
N LYS A 65 -1.75 -15.44 -4.45
CA LYS A 65 -0.90 -14.34 -4.90
C LYS A 65 -1.58 -13.64 -6.06
N ILE A 66 -2.00 -12.41 -5.84
CA ILE A 66 -2.65 -11.55 -6.83
C ILE A 66 -1.57 -10.66 -7.43
N LYS A 67 -1.21 -10.91 -8.68
CA LYS A 67 -0.09 -10.26 -9.36
C LYS A 67 -0.55 -9.13 -10.25
N TYR A 68 0.20 -8.04 -10.23
CA TYR A 68 0.09 -6.89 -11.13
C TYR A 68 1.35 -6.82 -12.02
N PRO A 69 1.41 -7.59 -13.13
CA PRO A 69 2.65 -7.72 -13.92
C PRO A 69 3.19 -6.37 -14.43
N ALA A 70 2.29 -5.49 -14.90
CA ALA A 70 2.65 -4.16 -15.41
C ALA A 70 3.27 -3.25 -14.34
N LEU A 71 2.93 -3.45 -13.07
CA LEU A 71 3.42 -2.65 -11.94
C LEU A 71 4.54 -3.35 -11.16
N LYS A 72 4.92 -4.57 -11.58
CA LYS A 72 5.89 -5.42 -10.87
C LYS A 72 5.54 -5.55 -9.38
N ALA A 73 4.25 -5.78 -9.09
CA ALA A 73 3.73 -5.87 -7.73
C ALA A 73 2.89 -7.12 -7.53
N SER A 74 2.68 -7.49 -6.27
CA SER A 74 1.69 -8.49 -5.88
C SER A 74 1.05 -8.15 -4.55
N ILE A 75 -0.21 -8.58 -4.38
CA ILE A 75 -0.83 -8.72 -3.08
C ILE A 75 -0.76 -10.19 -2.71
N ASP A 76 -0.10 -10.49 -1.60
CA ASP A 76 0.00 -11.83 -1.06
C ASP A 76 -1.07 -12.01 0.01
N ILE A 77 -2.02 -12.90 -0.24
CA ILE A 77 -3.13 -13.22 0.65
C ILE A 77 -2.83 -14.51 1.39
N THR A 78 -2.87 -14.47 2.71
CA THR A 78 -2.72 -15.64 3.58
C THR A 78 -3.99 -15.85 4.38
N TYR A 79 -4.49 -17.08 4.38
CA TYR A 79 -5.66 -17.49 5.13
C TYR A 79 -5.25 -18.44 6.26
N ARG A 80 -5.86 -18.28 7.41
CA ARG A 80 -5.70 -19.16 8.58
C ARG A 80 -7.08 -19.46 9.19
N PRO A 81 -7.46 -20.72 9.39
CA PRO A 81 -8.62 -21.02 10.23
C PRO A 81 -8.31 -20.67 11.69
N ILE A 82 -9.31 -20.21 12.41
CA ILE A 82 -9.19 -19.92 13.85
C ILE A 82 -9.49 -21.19 14.62
N ASN A 83 -8.53 -21.60 15.46
CA ASN A 83 -8.61 -22.76 16.33
C ASN A 83 -8.36 -22.32 17.78
N ASN A 84 -9.23 -21.47 18.34
CA ASN A 84 -9.08 -20.84 19.66
C ASN A 84 -7.80 -19.98 19.81
N ASN A 85 -7.21 -19.55 18.72
CA ASN A 85 -5.92 -18.84 18.67
C ASN A 85 -6.01 -17.46 18.00
N LEU A 86 -7.19 -16.83 17.98
CA LEU A 86 -7.39 -15.52 17.34
C LEU A 86 -6.42 -14.46 17.88
N GLN A 87 -6.23 -14.42 19.20
CA GLN A 87 -5.34 -13.44 19.81
C GLN A 87 -3.89 -13.60 19.31
N GLU A 88 -3.42 -14.83 19.16
CA GLU A 88 -2.08 -15.11 18.63
C GLU A 88 -1.95 -14.64 17.18
N LEU A 89 -2.99 -14.90 16.35
CA LEU A 89 -3.02 -14.47 14.95
C LEU A 89 -3.01 -12.94 14.81
N LEU A 90 -3.72 -12.22 15.68
CA LEU A 90 -3.73 -10.76 15.72
C LEU A 90 -2.36 -10.20 16.12
N ILE A 91 -1.74 -10.76 17.18
CA ILE A 91 -0.41 -10.37 17.64
C ILE A 91 0.64 -10.62 16.54
N GLU A 92 0.58 -11.78 15.87
CA GLU A 92 1.49 -12.11 14.76
C GLU A 92 1.33 -11.11 13.60
N ALA A 93 0.10 -10.76 13.23
CA ALA A 93 -0.16 -9.81 12.15
C ALA A 93 0.36 -8.41 12.48
N GLU A 94 0.13 -7.92 13.69
CA GLU A 94 0.62 -6.61 14.13
C GLU A 94 2.15 -6.57 14.27
N LYS A 95 2.76 -7.65 14.80
CA LYS A 95 4.22 -7.78 14.91
C LYS A 95 4.90 -7.68 13.55
N LEU A 96 4.35 -8.34 12.52
CA LEU A 96 4.90 -8.27 11.15
C LEU A 96 4.85 -6.85 10.58
N VAL A 97 3.86 -6.04 10.92
CA VAL A 97 3.84 -4.62 10.55
C VAL A 97 4.95 -3.86 11.28
N LEU A 98 5.10 -4.10 12.59
CA LEU A 98 6.10 -3.41 13.40
C LEU A 98 7.55 -3.75 12.98
N GLU A 99 7.82 -4.91 12.40
CA GLU A 99 9.13 -5.25 11.83
C GLU A 99 9.55 -4.33 10.67
N HIS A 100 8.59 -3.63 10.03
CA HIS A 100 8.88 -2.63 9.01
C HIS A 100 9.26 -1.25 9.58
N THR A 101 9.07 -1.02 10.89
CA THR A 101 9.32 0.29 11.53
C THR A 101 10.75 0.79 11.34
N VAL A 102 11.74 -0.11 11.25
CA VAL A 102 13.16 0.24 11.07
C VAL A 102 13.41 1.08 9.81
N LYS A 103 12.56 0.96 8.77
CA LYS A 103 12.70 1.65 7.49
C LYS A 103 11.46 2.46 7.11
N ALA A 104 10.50 2.56 8.02
CA ALA A 104 9.30 3.36 7.84
C ALA A 104 9.54 4.79 8.34
N ASP A 105 9.06 5.76 7.57
CA ASP A 105 9.00 7.17 8.00
C ASP A 105 7.74 7.40 8.86
N HIS A 106 6.64 6.73 8.49
CA HIS A 106 5.37 6.82 9.20
C HIS A 106 4.55 5.54 9.00
N ILE A 107 3.79 5.15 10.04
CA ILE A 107 2.84 4.04 10.00
C ILE A 107 1.48 4.56 10.46
N SER A 108 0.46 4.38 9.65
CA SER A 108 -0.92 4.73 9.99
C SER A 108 -1.82 3.51 9.95
N TRP A 109 -2.76 3.46 10.89
CA TRP A 109 -3.74 2.39 11.02
C TRP A 109 -5.13 2.93 10.77
N ARG A 110 -5.93 2.11 10.10
CA ARG A 110 -7.36 2.35 9.90
C ARG A 110 -8.12 1.11 10.30
N ASP A 111 -9.04 1.25 11.24
CA ASP A 111 -9.95 0.17 11.59
C ASP A 111 -10.97 -0.05 10.47
N TYR A 112 -11.33 -1.31 10.28
CA TYR A 112 -12.36 -1.75 9.35
C TYR A 112 -13.37 -2.63 10.09
N ALA A 113 -14.66 -2.30 9.95
CA ALA A 113 -15.75 -3.08 10.54
C ALA A 113 -16.97 -3.06 9.61
N ASP A 114 -17.42 -4.25 9.23
CA ASP A 114 -18.67 -4.49 8.50
C ASP A 114 -19.43 -5.60 9.26
N SER A 115 -20.42 -5.19 10.05
CA SER A 115 -21.18 -6.11 10.90
C SER A 115 -22.10 -7.03 10.10
N ASP A 116 -22.59 -6.59 8.94
CA ASP A 116 -23.49 -7.38 8.09
C ASP A 116 -22.75 -8.56 7.45
N LYS A 117 -21.49 -8.34 7.09
CA LYS A 117 -20.61 -9.37 6.52
C LYS A 117 -19.76 -10.09 7.56
N LYS A 118 -19.80 -9.64 8.81
CA LYS A 118 -18.93 -10.11 9.91
C LYS A 118 -17.45 -10.01 9.53
N VAL A 119 -17.02 -8.85 9.03
CA VAL A 119 -15.64 -8.58 8.65
C VAL A 119 -15.09 -7.48 9.55
N TYR A 120 -14.15 -7.81 10.40
CA TYR A 120 -13.55 -6.92 11.39
C TYR A 120 -12.03 -6.98 11.28
N GLY A 121 -11.36 -5.85 11.37
CA GLY A 121 -9.90 -5.85 11.32
C GLY A 121 -9.30 -4.47 11.13
N LYS A 122 -8.10 -4.44 10.57
CA LYS A 122 -7.34 -3.20 10.38
C LYS A 122 -6.60 -3.22 9.05
N MET A 123 -6.44 -2.04 8.47
CA MET A 123 -5.54 -1.77 7.36
C MET A 123 -4.42 -0.85 7.84
N CYS A 124 -3.20 -1.18 7.49
CA CYS A 124 -2.00 -0.43 7.82
C CYS A 124 -1.35 0.11 6.56
N GLU A 125 -1.01 1.40 6.57
CA GLU A 125 -0.25 2.07 5.52
C GLU A 125 1.12 2.46 6.08
N ILE A 126 2.17 2.12 5.35
CA ILE A 126 3.57 2.30 5.75
C ILE A 126 4.25 3.17 4.71
N SER A 127 4.60 4.39 5.06
CA SER A 127 5.43 5.26 4.23
C SER A 127 6.92 5.04 4.50
N GLY A 128 7.75 5.36 3.51
CA GLY A 128 9.18 5.12 3.57
C GLY A 128 9.63 3.87 2.82
N ASN A 129 10.91 3.53 2.95
CA ASN A 129 11.53 2.44 2.18
C ASN A 129 11.32 1.05 2.80
N ALA A 130 10.11 0.80 3.31
CA ALA A 130 9.70 -0.49 3.84
C ALA A 130 9.52 -1.53 2.73
N ALA A 131 9.57 -2.81 3.06
CA ALA A 131 9.38 -3.89 2.10
C ALA A 131 7.92 -4.05 1.66
N SER A 132 6.96 -3.63 2.48
CA SER A 132 5.53 -3.63 2.19
C SER A 132 4.94 -2.29 2.61
N GLN A 133 4.21 -1.62 1.71
CA GLN A 133 3.61 -0.31 1.96
C GLN A 133 2.18 -0.40 2.48
N ILE A 134 1.49 -1.50 2.21
CA ILE A 134 0.12 -1.69 2.69
C ILE A 134 -0.03 -3.12 3.18
N GLN A 135 -0.60 -3.27 4.36
CA GLN A 135 -1.00 -4.56 4.91
C GLN A 135 -2.40 -4.43 5.52
N PHE A 136 -3.13 -5.51 5.52
CA PHE A 136 -4.38 -5.61 6.27
C PHE A 136 -4.51 -6.98 6.91
N HIS A 137 -5.30 -7.08 7.96
CA HIS A 137 -5.83 -8.32 8.48
C HIS A 137 -7.30 -8.15 8.83
N VAL A 138 -8.09 -9.18 8.55
CA VAL A 138 -9.53 -9.21 8.84
C VAL A 138 -9.96 -10.61 9.30
N THR A 139 -11.02 -10.65 10.09
CA THR A 139 -11.55 -11.86 10.70
C THR A 139 -13.06 -11.75 10.88
N ASP A 140 -13.74 -12.90 10.97
CA ASP A 140 -15.12 -12.99 11.47
C ASP A 140 -15.18 -13.19 12.99
N SER A 141 -14.02 -13.18 13.64
CA SER A 141 -13.81 -13.41 15.08
C SER A 141 -14.02 -14.85 15.54
N THR A 142 -14.45 -15.77 14.67
CA THR A 142 -14.81 -17.15 15.08
C THR A 142 -14.06 -18.24 14.29
N ASN A 143 -14.06 -18.17 12.96
CA ASN A 143 -13.57 -19.25 12.10
C ASN A 143 -12.48 -18.82 11.13
N HIS A 144 -12.49 -17.56 10.70
CA HIS A 144 -11.73 -17.08 9.56
C HIS A 144 -10.79 -15.95 9.94
N PHE A 145 -9.53 -16.08 9.52
CA PHE A 145 -8.54 -15.02 9.59
C PHE A 145 -7.84 -14.87 8.24
N LEU A 146 -7.88 -13.67 7.67
CA LEU A 146 -7.28 -13.34 6.38
C LEU A 146 -6.32 -12.17 6.55
N LYS A 147 -5.14 -12.28 5.95
CA LYS A 147 -4.16 -11.20 5.88
C LYS A 147 -3.75 -10.95 4.44
N GLY A 148 -3.61 -9.69 4.07
CA GLY A 148 -3.08 -9.26 2.77
C GLY A 148 -1.91 -8.30 2.94
N SER A 149 -0.89 -8.46 2.10
CA SER A 149 0.30 -7.60 2.10
C SER A 149 0.71 -7.25 0.68
N LEU A 150 0.96 -5.97 0.41
CA LEU A 150 1.41 -5.46 -0.88
C LEU A 150 2.93 -5.50 -0.97
N PHE A 151 3.46 -6.13 -2.02
CA PHE A 151 4.88 -6.18 -2.31
C PHE A 151 5.20 -5.69 -3.72
N PHE A 152 6.34 -5.01 -3.88
CA PHE A 152 6.91 -4.64 -5.17
C PHE A 152 8.19 -5.44 -5.43
N TYR A 153 8.35 -5.93 -6.67
CA TYR A 153 9.55 -6.65 -7.13
C TYR A 153 10.63 -5.66 -7.63
N THR A 154 10.93 -4.69 -6.79
CA THR A 154 11.97 -3.67 -7.06
C THR A 154 12.64 -3.28 -5.74
N LYS A 155 13.81 -2.63 -5.85
CA LYS A 155 14.43 -2.06 -4.63
C LYS A 155 13.47 -1.02 -4.03
N PRO A 156 13.28 -1.04 -2.71
CA PRO A 156 12.46 -0.03 -2.04
C PRO A 156 12.94 1.38 -2.38
N ASN A 157 12.10 2.14 -3.06
CA ASN A 157 12.24 3.57 -3.32
C ASN A 157 10.83 4.12 -3.27
N TYR A 158 10.42 4.54 -2.08
CA TYR A 158 9.05 4.93 -1.78
C TYR A 158 8.51 5.97 -2.75
N ASP A 159 9.29 7.04 -3.00
CA ASP A 159 8.88 8.12 -3.90
C ASP A 159 8.54 7.60 -5.31
N SER A 160 9.30 6.63 -5.82
CA SER A 160 9.10 6.07 -7.16
C SER A 160 7.89 5.15 -7.26
N ILE A 161 7.59 4.39 -6.21
CA ILE A 161 6.49 3.41 -6.21
C ILE A 161 5.18 3.99 -5.71
N LEU A 162 5.18 5.17 -5.06
CA LEU A 162 4.01 5.77 -4.43
C LEU A 162 2.78 5.85 -5.36
N PRO A 163 2.88 6.27 -6.64
CA PRO A 163 1.72 6.27 -7.52
C PRO A 163 1.12 4.88 -7.74
N ALA A 164 1.96 3.83 -7.81
CA ALA A 164 1.50 2.45 -7.93
C ALA A 164 0.91 1.92 -6.62
N VAL A 165 1.45 2.33 -5.47
CA VAL A 165 0.87 2.04 -4.14
C VAL A 165 -0.53 2.61 -4.05
N GLU A 166 -0.73 3.88 -4.38
CA GLU A 166 -2.05 4.55 -4.34
C GLU A 166 -3.05 3.93 -5.35
N TYR A 167 -2.58 3.45 -6.48
CA TYR A 167 -3.43 2.72 -7.44
C TYR A 167 -3.90 1.38 -6.85
N ILE A 168 -2.96 0.53 -6.37
CA ILE A 168 -3.29 -0.80 -5.84
C ILE A 168 -4.03 -0.71 -4.50
N LYS A 169 -3.83 0.36 -3.71
CA LYS A 169 -4.59 0.62 -2.49
C LYS A 169 -6.10 0.62 -2.74
N LYS A 170 -6.56 1.19 -3.85
CA LYS A 170 -7.98 1.18 -4.22
C LYS A 170 -8.50 -0.24 -4.41
N ASP A 171 -7.69 -1.10 -5.02
CA ASP A 171 -8.05 -2.52 -5.21
C ASP A 171 -8.08 -3.26 -3.86
N MET A 172 -7.15 -2.96 -2.93
CA MET A 172 -7.15 -3.56 -1.60
C MET A 172 -8.36 -3.10 -0.77
N ILE A 173 -8.78 -1.84 -0.90
CA ILE A 173 -10.01 -1.33 -0.26
C ILE A 173 -11.23 -2.05 -0.85
N GLN A 174 -11.32 -2.17 -2.18
CA GLN A 174 -12.40 -2.90 -2.85
C GLN A 174 -12.48 -4.37 -2.38
N MET A 175 -11.32 -5.03 -2.21
CA MET A 175 -11.28 -6.37 -1.64
C MET A 175 -11.92 -6.44 -0.26
N LEU A 176 -11.60 -5.50 0.63
CA LEU A 176 -12.16 -5.45 1.99
C LEU A 176 -13.67 -5.17 1.96
N GLU A 177 -14.10 -4.21 1.14
CA GLU A 177 -15.51 -3.82 1.03
C GLU A 177 -16.39 -4.91 0.43
N THR A 178 -15.83 -5.80 -0.39
CA THR A 178 -16.56 -6.89 -1.05
C THR A 178 -16.32 -8.25 -0.44
N LEU A 179 -15.47 -8.34 0.57
CA LEU A 179 -15.14 -9.59 1.25
C LEU A 179 -16.39 -10.27 1.82
N LYS A 180 -16.50 -11.56 1.55
CA LYS A 180 -17.51 -12.45 2.12
C LYS A 180 -16.84 -13.76 2.50
N TRP A 181 -17.17 -14.27 3.66
CA TRP A 181 -16.82 -15.62 4.08
C TRP A 181 -17.75 -16.62 3.41
N LYS A 182 -17.22 -17.79 3.08
CA LYS A 182 -18.00 -18.93 2.56
C LYS A 182 -18.07 -19.99 3.64
N GLU A 183 -19.23 -20.61 3.76
CA GLU A 183 -19.48 -21.75 4.64
C GLU A 183 -18.74 -23.01 4.16
#